data_2df47e09d9bcac6320c83b1a2e38982a
#
_entry.id   2df47e09d9bcac6320c83b1a2e38982a
#
_cell.length_a   1.000
_cell.length_b   1.000
_cell.length_c   1.000
_cell.angle_alpha   90.00
_cell.angle_beta   90.00
_cell.angle_gamma   90.00
#
_symmetry.space_group_name_H-M   'P 1'
#
loop_
_entity.id
_entity.type
_entity.pdbx_description
1 polymer ?
#
loop_
_entity_poly.entity_id
_entity_poly.type
_entity_poly.pdbx_seq_one_letter_code
_entity_poly.pdbx_strand_id
1 'polypeptide(L)'
;MSRSARAARRRKQRNAAAEPLPAAPTAGTSPGTPQPVHDLPVLYFSSGRTEVGASDLEMVAFCDRGAGPVAFETGIEGLRLDFRGGVRLRVPAGAFHVRIGDAETGLWYFDGDVSETVLVSMEKYVIVWQVEVEKDGALVFSHTYDPQGLDVFFDLSATPLGTSLAYLPFLEQYQRETGCHAICRVKEQMKPIVRRYAPTLALADAMPADAYAVHYVELFQSEPFFSPDDCRRLAWQEACASVLHVHQLPPMISCPPSCVPDLGARPADVAADGPLAGRYVCIAVQASGVQKDWLAPGGWDTVVAALKADGCRVLCIDRERVMESNGYRVAMPAGAEDFTGARPLQERIDLLAGAACFLGGPSGLAWVAHAAGCPVVMISGFTLPQAEFHTLYRVWNPAVCHGCYCDPRVDWHKAICPYHGGTERELECSKRITPRQVLLSAYRAIDDRTAQAASQGRD
;
A
#
# COMPACT_ATOMS: atom_id res chain seq x y z
N MET A 1 -9.80 -17.28 -42.57
CA MET A 1 -9.11 -18.11 -41.57
C MET A 1 -10.02 -18.23 -40.37
N SER A 2 -10.42 -19.46 -39.98
CA SER A 2 -11.47 -19.73 -39.00
C SER A 2 -11.04 -19.47 -37.56
N ARG A 3 -12.01 -19.19 -36.69
CA ARG A 3 -11.80 -19.00 -35.24
C ARG A 3 -11.05 -20.15 -34.57
N SER A 4 -11.13 -21.37 -35.11
CA SER A 4 -10.46 -22.57 -34.59
C SER A 4 -8.92 -22.53 -34.78
N ALA A 5 -8.41 -21.91 -35.83
CA ALA A 5 -6.98 -21.79 -36.13
C ALA A 5 -6.28 -20.79 -35.18
N ARG A 6 -7.01 -19.76 -34.69
CA ARG A 6 -6.48 -18.82 -33.67
C ARG A 6 -6.41 -19.43 -32.29
N ALA A 7 -7.37 -20.30 -31.93
CA ALA A 7 -7.37 -21.00 -30.64
C ALA A 7 -6.25 -22.05 -30.57
N ALA A 8 -5.99 -22.77 -31.66
CA ALA A 8 -4.90 -23.74 -31.70
C ALA A 8 -3.49 -23.08 -31.65
N ARG A 9 -3.33 -21.87 -32.21
CA ARG A 9 -2.08 -21.11 -32.12
C ARG A 9 -1.83 -20.59 -30.69
N ARG A 10 -2.88 -20.13 -29.99
CA ARG A 10 -2.78 -19.71 -28.58
C ARG A 10 -2.49 -20.89 -27.63
N ARG A 11 -3.00 -22.09 -27.94
CA ARG A 11 -2.73 -23.28 -27.14
C ARG A 11 -1.29 -23.81 -27.31
N LYS A 12 -0.69 -23.64 -28.51
CA LYS A 12 0.72 -24.01 -28.75
C LYS A 12 1.72 -23.02 -28.12
N GLN A 13 1.33 -21.75 -27.92
CA GLN A 13 2.19 -20.78 -27.22
C GLN A 13 2.15 -20.94 -25.68
N ARG A 14 1.12 -21.61 -25.13
CA ARG A 14 1.01 -21.84 -23.68
C ARG A 14 1.83 -23.04 -23.14
N ASN A 15 2.33 -23.91 -24.01
CA ASN A 15 3.09 -25.11 -23.65
C ASN A 15 4.57 -25.02 -24.10
N ALA A 16 5.10 -23.83 -24.33
CA ALA A 16 6.55 -23.67 -24.38
C ALA A 16 7.03 -23.69 -22.92
N ALA A 17 7.79 -24.75 -22.56
CA ALA A 17 8.48 -24.80 -21.29
C ALA A 17 9.23 -23.48 -21.08
N ALA A 18 9.05 -22.85 -19.92
CA ALA A 18 9.80 -21.64 -19.58
C ALA A 18 11.29 -21.99 -19.65
N GLU A 19 12.05 -21.28 -20.48
CA GLU A 19 13.51 -21.38 -20.40
C GLU A 19 13.94 -20.98 -18.98
N PRO A 20 14.88 -21.69 -18.35
CA PRO A 20 15.38 -21.31 -17.04
C PRO A 20 15.91 -19.88 -17.11
N LEU A 21 15.53 -19.06 -16.14
CA LEU A 21 16.03 -17.69 -15.99
C LEU A 21 17.57 -17.70 -16.02
N PRO A 22 18.23 -16.76 -16.69
CA PRO A 22 19.68 -16.70 -16.71
C PRO A 22 20.22 -16.62 -15.28
N ALA A 23 21.26 -17.40 -14.99
CA ALA A 23 21.96 -17.33 -13.72
C ALA A 23 22.39 -15.88 -13.46
N ALA A 24 22.19 -15.40 -12.23
CA ALA A 24 22.61 -14.07 -11.83
C ALA A 24 24.09 -13.86 -12.22
N PRO A 25 24.47 -12.67 -12.73
CA PRO A 25 25.85 -12.40 -13.11
C PRO A 25 26.77 -12.66 -11.91
N THR A 26 27.80 -13.47 -12.10
CA THR A 26 28.84 -13.72 -11.10
C THR A 26 29.49 -12.40 -10.73
N ALA A 27 29.26 -11.92 -9.51
CA ALA A 27 29.74 -10.64 -9.01
C ALA A 27 31.27 -10.62 -9.00
N GLY A 28 31.87 -9.77 -9.82
CA GLY A 28 33.25 -9.35 -9.66
C GLY A 28 33.39 -8.57 -8.35
N THR A 29 34.29 -8.99 -7.50
CA THR A 29 34.56 -8.39 -6.18
C THR A 29 35.06 -6.96 -6.29
N SER A 30 34.19 -6.01 -6.01
CA SER A 30 34.54 -4.61 -5.69
C SER A 30 34.49 -4.41 -4.19
N PRO A 31 35.33 -3.54 -3.59
CA PRO A 31 35.32 -3.30 -2.14
C PRO A 31 33.99 -2.69 -1.72
N GLY A 32 33.23 -3.40 -0.90
CA GLY A 32 31.92 -2.92 -0.38
C GLY A 32 30.71 -3.75 -0.82
N THR A 33 30.88 -4.83 -1.57
CA THR A 33 29.76 -5.73 -1.94
C THR A 33 29.23 -6.46 -0.70
N PRO A 34 27.92 -6.39 -0.39
CA PRO A 34 27.34 -7.15 0.70
C PRO A 34 27.61 -8.64 0.49
N GLN A 35 27.98 -9.35 1.55
CA GLN A 35 28.17 -10.81 1.47
C GLN A 35 26.85 -11.46 0.99
N PRO A 36 26.94 -12.51 0.16
CA PRO A 36 25.77 -13.24 -0.28
C PRO A 36 25.03 -13.81 0.94
N VAL A 37 23.70 -13.70 0.95
CA VAL A 37 22.82 -14.20 2.03
C VAL A 37 22.83 -15.72 2.09
N HIS A 38 23.01 -16.34 0.94
CA HIS A 38 23.02 -17.80 0.78
C HIS A 38 24.42 -18.31 0.45
N ASP A 39 24.71 -19.49 0.95
CA ASP A 39 25.96 -20.25 0.70
C ASP A 39 25.97 -20.92 -0.68
N LEU A 40 24.81 -20.98 -1.35
CA LEU A 40 24.59 -21.60 -2.65
C LEU A 40 24.10 -20.59 -3.68
N PRO A 41 24.21 -20.88 -5.00
CA PRO A 41 23.60 -20.08 -6.04
C PRO A 41 22.09 -19.97 -5.86
N VAL A 42 21.51 -18.78 -6.15
CA VAL A 42 20.07 -18.54 -6.06
C VAL A 42 19.44 -18.61 -7.44
N LEU A 43 18.39 -19.40 -7.55
CA LEU A 43 17.51 -19.48 -8.71
C LEU A 43 16.16 -18.82 -8.36
N TYR A 44 15.88 -17.67 -8.97
CA TYR A 44 14.58 -17.03 -8.87
C TYR A 44 13.61 -17.63 -9.88
N PHE A 45 12.38 -17.93 -9.46
CA PHE A 45 11.35 -18.48 -10.32
C PHE A 45 10.02 -17.76 -10.17
N SER A 46 9.22 -17.77 -11.21
CA SER A 46 7.86 -17.21 -11.25
C SER A 46 7.00 -17.94 -12.26
N SER A 47 5.70 -18.00 -12.03
CA SER A 47 4.72 -18.53 -12.97
C SER A 47 4.26 -17.46 -13.96
N GLY A 48 4.41 -17.75 -15.25
CA GLY A 48 3.76 -16.96 -16.30
C GLY A 48 4.42 -15.62 -16.65
N ARG A 49 5.59 -15.28 -16.10
CA ARG A 49 6.40 -14.14 -16.52
C ARG A 49 7.41 -14.57 -17.58
N THR A 50 7.32 -13.94 -18.75
CA THR A 50 8.27 -14.16 -19.85
C THR A 50 9.50 -13.26 -19.79
N GLU A 51 9.40 -12.14 -19.04
CA GLU A 51 10.48 -11.17 -18.86
C GLU A 51 10.56 -10.75 -17.39
N VAL A 52 11.75 -10.86 -16.81
CA VAL A 52 12.07 -10.41 -15.46
C VAL A 52 13.03 -9.24 -15.57
N GLY A 53 12.60 -8.05 -15.14
CA GLY A 53 13.44 -6.86 -15.17
C GLY A 53 14.49 -6.85 -14.04
N ALA A 54 15.55 -6.07 -14.23
CA ALA A 54 16.58 -5.90 -13.20
C ALA A 54 16.02 -5.36 -11.88
N SER A 55 15.04 -4.46 -11.95
CA SER A 55 14.33 -3.92 -10.76
C SER A 55 13.55 -4.97 -10.00
N ASP A 56 12.99 -5.97 -10.69
CA ASP A 56 12.27 -7.09 -10.08
C ASP A 56 13.24 -7.96 -9.25
N LEU A 57 14.37 -8.30 -9.86
CA LEU A 57 15.41 -9.07 -9.19
C LEU A 57 16.01 -8.31 -8.00
N GLU A 58 16.21 -6.99 -8.11
CA GLU A 58 16.70 -6.17 -7.00
C GLU A 58 15.72 -6.18 -5.83
N MET A 59 14.42 -6.10 -6.08
CA MET A 59 13.40 -6.09 -5.04
C MET A 59 13.26 -7.46 -4.36
N VAL A 60 13.26 -8.55 -5.13
CA VAL A 60 13.24 -9.90 -4.58
C VAL A 60 14.49 -10.15 -3.74
N ALA A 61 15.67 -9.75 -4.23
CA ALA A 61 16.91 -9.85 -3.49
C ALA A 61 16.94 -8.96 -2.22
N PHE A 62 16.23 -7.84 -2.21
CA PHE A 62 16.05 -7.02 -1.01
C PHE A 62 15.23 -7.75 0.05
N CYS A 63 14.10 -8.35 -0.31
CA CYS A 63 13.28 -9.16 0.60
C CYS A 63 14.08 -10.35 1.15
N ASP A 64 14.83 -11.03 0.28
CA ASP A 64 15.64 -12.19 0.62
C ASP A 64 16.75 -11.84 1.62
N ARG A 65 17.45 -10.72 1.41
CA ARG A 65 18.46 -10.22 2.36
C ARG A 65 17.85 -9.88 3.72
N GLY A 66 16.66 -9.26 3.73
CA GLY A 66 15.95 -8.92 4.97
C GLY A 66 15.51 -10.17 5.77
N ALA A 67 15.24 -11.25 5.06
CA ALA A 67 14.82 -12.52 5.65
C ALA A 67 15.99 -13.40 6.14
N GLY A 68 17.21 -13.14 5.68
CA GLY A 68 18.40 -13.95 6.00
C GLY A 68 18.44 -15.32 5.30
N PRO A 69 19.33 -16.24 5.71
CA PRO A 69 19.40 -17.60 5.15
C PRO A 69 18.08 -18.36 5.35
N VAL A 70 17.84 -19.38 4.49
CA VAL A 70 16.66 -20.26 4.63
C VAL A 70 16.69 -20.95 6.00
N ALA A 71 15.62 -20.78 6.79
CA ALA A 71 15.69 -20.97 8.23
C ALA A 71 15.43 -22.41 8.69
N PHE A 72 14.39 -23.10 8.15
CA PHE A 72 13.88 -24.30 8.78
C PHE A 72 14.39 -25.57 8.14
N GLU A 73 14.84 -26.52 8.97
CA GLU A 73 15.23 -27.87 8.57
C GLU A 73 13.99 -28.69 8.19
N THR A 74 14.09 -29.49 7.14
CA THR A 74 13.03 -30.36 6.67
C THR A 74 13.11 -31.79 7.22
N GLY A 75 14.13 -32.11 7.98
CA GLY A 75 14.49 -33.47 8.38
C GLY A 75 15.37 -34.22 7.38
N ILE A 76 15.64 -33.61 6.22
CA ILE A 76 16.59 -34.11 5.23
C ILE A 76 17.83 -33.24 5.30
N GLU A 77 19.01 -33.86 5.43
CA GLU A 77 20.27 -33.16 5.61
C GLU A 77 20.49 -32.11 4.50
N GLY A 78 20.65 -30.86 4.88
CA GLY A 78 20.89 -29.73 3.99
C GLY A 78 19.70 -29.25 3.16
N LEU A 79 18.55 -29.92 3.22
CA LEU A 79 17.30 -29.42 2.63
C LEU A 79 16.56 -28.53 3.64
N ARG A 80 16.34 -27.26 3.29
CA ARG A 80 15.70 -26.26 4.17
C ARG A 80 14.58 -25.54 3.44
N LEU A 81 13.51 -25.22 4.15
CA LEU A 81 12.33 -24.52 3.62
C LEU A 81 11.95 -23.38 4.55
N ASP A 82 11.55 -22.23 4.01
CA ASP A 82 10.81 -21.21 4.73
C ASP A 82 9.88 -20.40 3.81
N PHE A 83 9.05 -19.53 4.42
CA PHE A 83 8.08 -18.67 3.73
C PHE A 83 8.38 -17.19 4.03
N ARG A 84 9.59 -16.73 3.77
CA ARG A 84 10.05 -15.37 4.04
C ARG A 84 10.08 -14.54 2.76
N GLY A 85 9.01 -13.79 2.54
CA GLY A 85 8.78 -13.04 1.30
C GLY A 85 8.50 -13.97 0.11
N GLY A 86 7.56 -14.87 0.25
CA GLY A 86 7.27 -16.00 -0.64
C GLY A 86 7.98 -17.27 -0.18
N VAL A 87 7.97 -18.32 -0.98
CA VAL A 87 8.63 -19.60 -0.66
C VAL A 87 10.12 -19.54 -1.00
N ARG A 88 10.94 -20.10 -0.11
CA ARG A 88 12.38 -20.30 -0.34
C ARG A 88 12.76 -21.73 0.04
N LEU A 89 13.46 -22.41 -0.86
CA LEU A 89 13.91 -23.80 -0.66
C LEU A 89 15.41 -23.91 -0.94
N ARG A 90 16.21 -24.25 0.07
CA ARG A 90 17.61 -24.59 -0.09
C ARG A 90 17.73 -26.09 -0.37
N VAL A 91 18.30 -26.45 -1.51
CA VAL A 91 18.50 -27.81 -1.96
C VAL A 91 20.00 -28.17 -1.89
N PRO A 92 20.41 -29.25 -1.19
CA PRO A 92 21.78 -29.65 -1.11
C PRO A 92 22.30 -30.30 -2.41
N ALA A 93 23.54 -30.70 -2.43
CA ALA A 93 24.13 -31.49 -3.54
C ALA A 93 23.43 -32.85 -3.72
N GLY A 94 23.13 -33.21 -4.95
CA GLY A 94 22.44 -34.45 -5.32
C GLY A 94 21.47 -34.27 -6.47
N ALA A 95 20.88 -35.35 -6.95
CA ALA A 95 19.83 -35.30 -7.97
C ALA A 95 18.49 -35.19 -7.28
N PHE A 96 17.93 -33.95 -7.26
CA PHE A 96 16.63 -33.69 -6.72
C PHE A 96 15.69 -33.16 -7.81
N HIS A 97 14.48 -33.70 -7.88
CA HIS A 97 13.39 -33.12 -8.66
C HIS A 97 12.48 -32.35 -7.72
N VAL A 98 12.25 -31.08 -7.99
CA VAL A 98 11.48 -30.18 -7.13
C VAL A 98 10.28 -29.64 -7.87
N ARG A 99 9.12 -29.66 -7.20
CA ARG A 99 7.91 -28.97 -7.64
C ARG A 99 7.48 -27.97 -6.57
N ILE A 100 7.22 -26.75 -6.97
CA ILE A 100 6.69 -25.70 -6.10
C ILE A 100 5.51 -25.03 -6.79
N GLY A 101 4.37 -24.95 -6.11
CA GLY A 101 3.17 -24.44 -6.71
C GLY A 101 2.15 -23.92 -5.69
N ASP A 102 0.93 -23.76 -6.14
CA ASP A 102 -0.21 -23.33 -5.35
C ASP A 102 -1.16 -24.53 -5.19
N ALA A 103 -1.39 -24.94 -3.95
CA ALA A 103 -2.22 -26.09 -3.61
C ALA A 103 -3.70 -25.87 -3.92
N GLU A 104 -4.19 -24.60 -3.92
CA GLU A 104 -5.59 -24.31 -4.20
C GLU A 104 -5.91 -24.38 -5.70
N THR A 105 -5.02 -23.83 -6.52
CA THR A 105 -5.22 -23.83 -7.98
C THR A 105 -4.64 -25.04 -8.67
N GLY A 106 -3.76 -25.77 -7.99
CA GLY A 106 -3.00 -26.91 -8.55
C GLY A 106 -1.98 -26.49 -9.61
N LEU A 107 -1.62 -25.20 -9.69
CA LEU A 107 -0.62 -24.68 -10.63
C LEU A 107 0.78 -24.87 -10.04
N TRP A 108 1.66 -25.47 -10.85
CA TRP A 108 3.10 -25.54 -10.54
C TRP A 108 3.82 -24.31 -11.10
N TYR A 109 4.49 -23.55 -10.25
CA TYR A 109 5.29 -22.37 -10.60
C TYR A 109 6.73 -22.73 -10.92
N PHE A 110 7.21 -23.81 -10.30
CA PHE A 110 8.49 -24.43 -10.59
C PHE A 110 8.30 -25.96 -10.67
N ASP A 111 8.91 -26.58 -11.68
CA ASP A 111 8.90 -28.03 -11.88
C ASP A 111 10.20 -28.39 -12.61
N GLY A 112 11.19 -28.99 -11.91
CA GLY A 112 12.48 -29.28 -12.52
C GLY A 112 13.52 -29.90 -11.61
N ASP A 113 14.60 -30.37 -12.26
CA ASP A 113 15.76 -30.98 -11.59
C ASP A 113 16.72 -29.89 -11.11
N VAL A 114 17.15 -30.01 -9.86
CA VAL A 114 18.07 -29.06 -9.22
C VAL A 114 19.08 -29.75 -8.32
N SER A 115 20.22 -29.09 -8.11
CA SER A 115 21.29 -29.49 -7.20
C SER A 115 22.02 -28.25 -6.70
N GLU A 116 22.46 -28.25 -5.45
CA GLU A 116 23.28 -27.17 -4.86
C GLU A 116 22.76 -25.77 -5.16
N THR A 117 21.49 -25.52 -4.85
CA THR A 117 20.85 -24.24 -5.18
C THR A 117 19.86 -23.79 -4.11
N VAL A 118 19.54 -22.51 -4.10
CA VAL A 118 18.42 -21.96 -3.36
C VAL A 118 17.36 -21.48 -4.35
N LEU A 119 16.17 -22.07 -4.30
CA LEU A 119 15.01 -21.65 -5.06
C LEU A 119 14.29 -20.55 -4.29
N VAL A 120 13.99 -19.42 -4.95
CA VAL A 120 13.29 -18.27 -4.35
C VAL A 120 12.18 -17.84 -5.28
N SER A 121 10.93 -17.83 -4.77
CA SER A 121 9.80 -17.33 -5.56
C SER A 121 9.88 -15.82 -5.78
N MET A 122 9.45 -15.39 -6.95
CA MET A 122 9.25 -13.97 -7.24
C MET A 122 7.90 -13.46 -6.76
N GLU A 123 6.94 -14.35 -6.54
CA GLU A 123 5.64 -14.02 -5.95
C GLU A 123 5.81 -13.65 -4.47
N LYS A 124 5.34 -12.44 -4.11
CA LYS A 124 5.45 -11.87 -2.77
C LYS A 124 4.10 -11.66 -2.07
N TYR A 125 3.03 -12.11 -2.69
CA TYR A 125 1.70 -12.22 -2.09
C TYR A 125 1.50 -13.59 -1.44
N VAL A 126 0.53 -13.68 -0.55
CA VAL A 126 0.19 -14.93 0.15
C VAL A 126 -0.57 -15.86 -0.80
N ILE A 127 -0.13 -17.10 -0.89
CA ILE A 127 -0.84 -18.22 -1.52
C ILE A 127 -0.63 -19.48 -0.67
N VAL A 128 -1.38 -20.53 -0.94
CA VAL A 128 -1.19 -21.81 -0.26
C VAL A 128 -0.07 -22.59 -0.96
N TRP A 129 1.16 -22.25 -0.61
CA TRP A 129 2.34 -22.86 -1.19
C TRP A 129 2.36 -24.38 -0.97
N GLN A 130 2.58 -25.12 -2.05
CA GLN A 130 2.87 -26.57 -2.03
C GLN A 130 4.26 -26.82 -2.54
N VAL A 131 5.04 -27.58 -1.77
CA VAL A 131 6.42 -27.96 -2.11
C VAL A 131 6.53 -29.48 -2.08
N GLU A 132 7.01 -30.06 -3.16
CA GLU A 132 7.33 -31.49 -3.26
C GLU A 132 8.78 -31.66 -3.72
N VAL A 133 9.48 -32.58 -3.08
CA VAL A 133 10.89 -32.89 -3.41
C VAL A 133 11.03 -34.38 -3.57
N GLU A 134 11.47 -34.80 -4.73
CA GLU A 134 11.83 -36.19 -5.01
C GLU A 134 13.36 -36.32 -5.06
N LYS A 135 13.85 -37.47 -4.63
CA LYS A 135 15.23 -37.87 -4.77
C LYS A 135 15.27 -39.29 -5.36
N ASP A 136 16.06 -39.49 -6.43
CA ASP A 136 16.16 -40.76 -7.14
C ASP A 136 14.80 -41.34 -7.55
N GLY A 137 13.83 -40.45 -7.93
CA GLY A 137 12.48 -40.82 -8.34
C GLY A 137 11.52 -41.18 -7.21
N ALA A 138 11.91 -40.99 -5.95
CA ALA A 138 11.04 -41.18 -4.79
C ALA A 138 10.74 -39.86 -4.08
N LEU A 139 9.47 -39.62 -3.73
CA LEU A 139 9.06 -38.47 -2.93
C LEU A 139 9.70 -38.58 -1.53
N VAL A 140 10.57 -37.63 -1.20
CA VAL A 140 11.30 -37.61 0.08
C VAL A 140 10.81 -36.51 1.01
N PHE A 141 10.18 -35.46 0.47
CA PHE A 141 9.62 -34.35 1.25
C PHE A 141 8.39 -33.78 0.56
N SER A 142 7.38 -33.46 1.35
CA SER A 142 6.19 -32.72 0.92
C SER A 142 5.74 -31.79 2.03
N HIS A 143 5.40 -30.56 1.69
CA HIS A 143 4.86 -29.57 2.63
C HIS A 143 3.85 -28.67 1.95
N THR A 144 2.74 -28.40 2.64
CA THR A 144 1.76 -27.40 2.25
C THR A 144 1.75 -26.28 3.27
N TYR A 145 1.73 -25.04 2.82
CA TYR A 145 1.67 -23.86 3.69
C TYR A 145 0.44 -23.91 4.59
N ASP A 146 0.67 -24.00 5.89
CA ASP A 146 -0.36 -23.98 6.90
C ASP A 146 0.15 -23.21 8.13
N PRO A 147 -0.30 -21.97 8.33
CA PRO A 147 0.14 -21.13 9.43
C PRO A 147 -0.65 -21.32 10.72
N GLN A 148 -1.59 -22.27 10.80
CA GLN A 148 -2.45 -22.48 11.97
C GLN A 148 -1.63 -22.68 13.25
N GLY A 149 -1.86 -21.82 14.26
CA GLY A 149 -1.18 -21.86 15.55
C GLY A 149 0.29 -21.44 15.50
N LEU A 150 0.78 -20.94 14.37
CA LEU A 150 2.18 -20.52 14.17
C LEU A 150 2.28 -19.00 14.08
N ASP A 151 3.47 -18.48 14.33
CA ASP A 151 3.76 -17.06 14.24
C ASP A 151 3.97 -16.62 12.79
N VAL A 152 3.17 -15.65 12.34
CA VAL A 152 3.30 -15.00 11.03
C VAL A 152 3.64 -13.53 11.23
N PHE A 153 4.75 -13.10 10.66
CA PHE A 153 5.25 -11.74 10.81
C PHE A 153 4.94 -10.88 9.57
N PHE A 154 4.36 -9.71 9.80
CA PHE A 154 4.04 -8.73 8.77
C PHE A 154 4.87 -7.47 8.96
N ASP A 155 5.70 -7.13 7.99
CA ASP A 155 6.51 -5.92 8.02
C ASP A 155 5.82 -4.75 7.30
N LEU A 156 5.32 -3.81 8.09
CA LEU A 156 4.77 -2.54 7.63
C LEU A 156 5.69 -1.36 7.98
N SER A 157 6.92 -1.60 8.43
CA SER A 157 7.81 -0.53 8.91
C SER A 157 8.19 0.48 7.83
N ALA A 158 8.25 0.06 6.57
CA ALA A 158 8.50 0.93 5.43
C ALA A 158 7.21 1.59 4.89
N THR A 159 6.02 1.06 5.21
CA THR A 159 4.75 1.53 4.62
C THR A 159 4.41 2.98 4.98
N PRO A 160 3.80 3.74 4.05
CA PRO A 160 3.17 5.01 4.36
C PRO A 160 2.02 4.85 5.37
N LEU A 161 1.70 5.93 6.09
CA LEU A 161 0.66 5.95 7.12
C LEU A 161 -0.69 5.42 6.61
N GLY A 162 -1.12 5.85 5.42
CA GLY A 162 -2.39 5.41 4.83
C GLY A 162 -2.40 3.92 4.52
N THR A 163 -1.32 3.41 3.97
CA THR A 163 -1.14 1.98 3.69
C THR A 163 -1.21 1.15 4.96
N SER A 164 -0.50 1.57 6.02
CA SER A 164 -0.58 0.87 7.32
C SER A 164 -2.01 0.81 7.84
N LEU A 165 -2.75 1.94 7.82
CA LEU A 165 -4.17 1.98 8.26
C LEU A 165 -5.06 1.08 7.40
N ALA A 166 -4.81 1.02 6.10
CA ALA A 166 -5.58 0.21 5.17
C ALA A 166 -5.39 -1.29 5.40
N TYR A 167 -4.17 -1.73 5.75
CA TYR A 167 -3.86 -3.15 5.93
C TYR A 167 -4.20 -3.71 7.31
N LEU A 168 -4.20 -2.90 8.38
CA LEU A 168 -4.44 -3.41 9.74
C LEU A 168 -5.68 -4.31 9.87
N PRO A 169 -6.87 -3.96 9.35
CA PRO A 169 -8.03 -4.84 9.44
C PRO A 169 -7.85 -6.14 8.67
N PHE A 170 -7.07 -6.15 7.59
CA PHE A 170 -6.77 -7.35 6.82
C PHE A 170 -5.80 -8.29 7.53
N LEU A 171 -4.85 -7.76 8.32
CA LEU A 171 -4.00 -8.60 9.18
C LEU A 171 -4.81 -9.31 10.26
N GLU A 172 -5.75 -8.62 10.90
CA GLU A 172 -6.67 -9.25 11.83
C GLU A 172 -7.58 -10.28 11.15
N GLN A 173 -8.03 -10.00 9.92
CA GLN A 173 -8.84 -10.94 9.15
C GLN A 173 -8.02 -12.17 8.76
N TYR A 174 -6.80 -11.99 8.30
CA TYR A 174 -5.87 -13.09 8.01
C TYR A 174 -5.67 -13.98 9.24
N GLN A 175 -5.41 -13.39 10.41
CA GLN A 175 -5.30 -14.14 11.67
C GLN A 175 -6.57 -14.93 11.99
N ARG A 176 -7.76 -14.34 11.77
CA ARG A 176 -9.03 -15.04 11.99
C ARG A 176 -9.25 -16.21 11.03
N GLU A 177 -8.92 -16.04 9.75
CA GLU A 177 -9.14 -17.06 8.72
C GLU A 177 -8.14 -18.21 8.82
N THR A 178 -6.88 -17.93 9.15
CA THR A 178 -5.81 -18.92 9.19
C THR A 178 -5.57 -19.52 10.57
N GLY A 179 -6.03 -18.87 11.64
CA GLY A 179 -5.74 -19.28 13.01
C GLY A 179 -4.28 -19.09 13.44
N CYS A 180 -3.50 -18.28 12.70
CA CYS A 180 -2.11 -17.95 13.06
C CYS A 180 -2.04 -16.93 14.22
N HIS A 181 -0.84 -16.72 14.76
CA HIS A 181 -0.53 -15.58 15.62
C HIS A 181 0.09 -14.48 14.75
N ALA A 182 -0.69 -13.45 14.41
CA ALA A 182 -0.19 -12.35 13.59
C ALA A 182 0.63 -11.37 14.43
N ILE A 183 1.89 -11.19 14.03
CA ILE A 183 2.84 -10.25 14.64
C ILE A 183 3.16 -9.19 13.59
N CYS A 184 3.06 -7.92 13.93
CA CYS A 184 3.38 -6.87 12.97
C CYS A 184 4.46 -5.89 13.48
N ARG A 185 5.28 -5.42 12.55
CA ARG A 185 6.19 -4.29 12.75
C ARG A 185 5.64 -3.08 12.01
N VAL A 186 5.41 -2.01 12.75
CA VAL A 186 4.92 -0.74 12.21
C VAL A 186 5.84 0.40 12.61
N LYS A 187 5.69 1.56 11.96
CA LYS A 187 6.37 2.79 12.41
C LYS A 187 5.97 3.14 13.83
N GLU A 188 6.89 3.71 14.60
CA GLU A 188 6.70 4.03 16.02
C GLU A 188 5.41 4.80 16.30
N GLN A 189 5.09 5.78 15.46
CA GLN A 189 3.87 6.58 15.55
C GLN A 189 2.57 5.78 15.36
N MET A 190 2.63 4.59 14.77
CA MET A 190 1.48 3.70 14.55
C MET A 190 1.23 2.74 15.72
N LYS A 191 2.22 2.46 16.57
CA LYS A 191 2.08 1.50 17.65
C LYS A 191 0.90 1.80 18.60
N PRO A 192 0.65 3.05 19.03
CA PRO A 192 -0.54 3.37 19.83
C PRO A 192 -1.85 3.06 19.11
N ILE A 193 -1.89 3.26 17.80
CA ILE A 193 -3.08 2.98 16.97
C ILE A 193 -3.34 1.48 16.90
N VAL A 194 -2.31 0.67 16.62
CA VAL A 194 -2.44 -0.79 16.60
C VAL A 194 -2.92 -1.30 17.96
N ARG A 195 -2.28 -0.90 19.06
CA ARG A 195 -2.68 -1.34 20.40
C ARG A 195 -4.13 -1.02 20.75
N ARG A 196 -4.65 0.09 20.24
CA ARG A 196 -6.00 0.57 20.55
C ARG A 196 -7.08 -0.02 19.62
N TYR A 197 -6.81 -0.08 18.33
CA TYR A 197 -7.83 -0.35 17.30
C TYR A 197 -7.68 -1.70 16.60
N ALA A 198 -6.53 -2.35 16.76
CA ALA A 198 -6.27 -3.71 16.29
C ALA A 198 -5.55 -4.52 17.41
N PRO A 199 -6.16 -4.65 18.60
CA PRO A 199 -5.49 -5.18 19.80
C PRO A 199 -5.17 -6.68 19.70
N THR A 200 -5.71 -7.39 18.72
CA THR A 200 -5.42 -8.81 18.47
C THR A 200 -4.07 -9.02 17.82
N LEU A 201 -3.52 -7.97 17.19
CA LEU A 201 -2.20 -8.03 16.56
C LEU A 201 -1.08 -7.82 17.58
N ALA A 202 -0.14 -8.74 17.62
CA ALA A 202 1.09 -8.56 18.39
C ALA A 202 2.02 -7.54 17.70
N LEU A 203 2.78 -6.78 18.49
CA LEU A 203 3.78 -5.83 17.99
C LEU A 203 5.19 -6.33 18.29
N ALA A 204 6.07 -6.27 17.30
CA ALA A 204 7.49 -6.53 17.48
C ALA A 204 8.34 -5.45 16.77
N ASP A 205 9.54 -5.17 17.32
CA ASP A 205 10.48 -4.22 16.74
C ASP A 205 11.40 -4.87 15.70
N ALA A 206 11.51 -6.19 15.75
CA ALA A 206 12.30 -6.99 14.83
C ALA A 206 11.52 -8.24 14.44
N MET A 207 11.87 -8.81 13.30
CA MET A 207 11.36 -10.09 12.83
C MET A 207 11.78 -11.20 13.81
N PRO A 208 10.86 -12.02 14.35
CA PRO A 208 11.19 -13.21 15.13
C PRO A 208 11.98 -14.21 14.27
N ALA A 209 13.04 -14.79 14.84
CA ALA A 209 13.89 -15.74 14.12
C ALA A 209 13.16 -17.05 13.76
N ASP A 210 12.17 -17.40 14.55
CA ASP A 210 11.35 -18.60 14.48
C ASP A 210 9.98 -18.36 13.84
N ALA A 211 9.72 -17.16 13.28
CA ALA A 211 8.49 -16.90 12.53
C ALA A 211 8.35 -17.87 11.36
N TYR A 212 7.21 -18.56 11.30
CA TYR A 212 6.89 -19.50 10.24
C TYR A 212 6.86 -18.85 8.86
N ALA A 213 6.22 -17.66 8.79
CA ALA A 213 6.16 -16.88 7.57
C ALA A 213 6.44 -15.39 7.84
N VAL A 214 6.95 -14.71 6.82
CA VAL A 214 7.23 -13.27 6.85
C VAL A 214 6.69 -12.63 5.58
N HIS A 215 5.88 -11.59 5.72
CA HIS A 215 5.30 -10.84 4.60
C HIS A 215 5.73 -9.37 4.65
N TYR A 216 6.28 -8.87 3.54
CA TYR A 216 6.69 -7.47 3.35
C TYR A 216 5.56 -6.72 2.61
N VAL A 217 4.62 -6.18 3.36
CA VAL A 217 3.34 -5.68 2.83
C VAL A 217 3.49 -4.55 1.81
N GLU A 218 4.40 -3.60 2.04
CA GLU A 218 4.58 -2.45 1.14
C GLU A 218 4.99 -2.84 -0.27
N LEU A 219 5.82 -3.85 -0.41
CA LEU A 219 6.36 -4.28 -1.69
C LEU A 219 5.30 -4.87 -2.61
N PHE A 220 4.16 -5.27 -2.06
CA PHE A 220 3.05 -5.84 -2.82
C PHE A 220 2.26 -4.80 -3.63
N GLN A 221 2.41 -3.51 -3.34
CA GLN A 221 1.74 -2.42 -4.05
C GLN A 221 2.55 -1.88 -5.22
N SER A 222 3.84 -2.20 -5.27
CA SER A 222 4.68 -1.81 -6.38
C SER A 222 4.61 -2.88 -7.45
N GLU A 223 4.40 -2.47 -8.72
CA GLU A 223 4.83 -3.32 -9.80
C GLU A 223 6.27 -3.78 -9.48
N PRO A 224 6.60 -4.97 -9.72
CA PRO A 224 6.13 -5.91 -10.74
C PRO A 224 5.21 -7.03 -10.21
N PHE A 225 4.80 -6.98 -8.97
CA PHE A 225 4.09 -8.09 -8.31
C PHE A 225 2.60 -8.15 -8.62
N PHE A 226 2.01 -7.01 -9.02
CA PHE A 226 0.67 -6.95 -9.55
C PHE A 226 0.70 -6.72 -11.05
N SER A 227 -0.25 -7.30 -11.77
CA SER A 227 -0.55 -6.80 -13.10
C SER A 227 -0.96 -5.31 -12.95
N PRO A 228 -0.34 -4.38 -13.69
CA PRO A 228 -0.74 -2.98 -13.70
C PRO A 228 -2.22 -2.77 -14.01
N ASP A 229 -2.80 -3.66 -14.78
CA ASP A 229 -4.24 -3.69 -15.05
C ASP A 229 -5.06 -3.95 -13.80
N ASP A 230 -4.57 -4.76 -12.86
CA ASP A 230 -5.27 -5.08 -11.62
C ASP A 230 -5.26 -3.90 -10.66
N CYS A 231 -4.15 -3.20 -10.52
CA CYS A 231 -4.07 -1.96 -9.72
C CYS A 231 -5.06 -0.88 -10.17
N ARG A 232 -5.46 -0.89 -11.44
CA ARG A 232 -6.43 0.06 -12.00
C ARG A 232 -7.88 -0.40 -11.91
N ARG A 233 -8.13 -1.69 -11.73
CA ARG A 233 -9.47 -2.30 -11.73
C ARG A 233 -9.97 -2.67 -10.36
N LEU A 234 -9.08 -3.11 -9.46
CA LEU A 234 -9.46 -3.53 -8.13
C LEU A 234 -9.61 -2.32 -7.21
N ALA A 235 -10.65 -2.32 -6.40
CA ALA A 235 -10.75 -1.43 -5.26
C ALA A 235 -9.61 -1.74 -4.27
N TRP A 236 -9.16 -0.72 -3.53
CA TRP A 236 -8.05 -0.87 -2.58
C TRP A 236 -8.24 -2.05 -1.61
N GLN A 237 -9.45 -2.22 -1.09
CA GLN A 237 -9.77 -3.33 -0.17
C GLN A 237 -9.64 -4.69 -0.85
N GLU A 238 -10.09 -4.80 -2.11
CA GLU A 238 -9.97 -6.05 -2.88
C GLU A 238 -8.50 -6.37 -3.18
N ALA A 239 -7.68 -5.34 -3.45
CA ALA A 239 -6.25 -5.50 -3.63
C ALA A 239 -5.57 -5.99 -2.33
N CYS A 240 -5.89 -5.40 -1.18
CA CYS A 240 -5.37 -5.85 0.12
C CYS A 240 -5.78 -7.30 0.42
N ALA A 241 -7.04 -7.65 0.15
CA ALA A 241 -7.54 -9.02 0.33
C ALA A 241 -6.78 -10.02 -0.54
N SER A 242 -6.57 -9.68 -1.82
CA SER A 242 -5.83 -10.53 -2.76
C SER A 242 -4.38 -10.74 -2.35
N VAL A 243 -3.71 -9.68 -1.86
CA VAL A 243 -2.31 -9.75 -1.42
C VAL A 243 -2.13 -10.68 -0.23
N LEU A 244 -3.06 -10.62 0.72
CA LEU A 244 -3.00 -11.39 1.97
C LEU A 244 -3.81 -12.69 1.90
N HIS A 245 -4.36 -13.01 0.73
CA HIS A 245 -5.20 -14.21 0.56
C HIS A 245 -6.35 -14.28 1.59
N VAL A 246 -6.99 -13.13 1.82
CA VAL A 246 -8.12 -12.99 2.72
C VAL A 246 -9.42 -13.11 1.92
N HIS A 247 -10.31 -13.98 2.35
CA HIS A 247 -11.54 -14.30 1.62
C HIS A 247 -12.72 -13.38 1.97
N GLN A 248 -12.70 -12.80 3.18
CA GLN A 248 -13.75 -11.89 3.64
C GLN A 248 -13.19 -10.48 3.82
N LEU A 249 -13.81 -9.51 3.14
CA LEU A 249 -13.44 -8.11 3.30
C LEU A 249 -13.76 -7.64 4.73
N PRO A 250 -12.76 -7.25 5.53
CA PRO A 250 -13.03 -6.70 6.85
C PRO A 250 -13.60 -5.28 6.73
N PRO A 251 -14.31 -4.79 7.75
CA PRO A 251 -14.65 -3.38 7.83
C PRO A 251 -13.37 -2.56 7.95
N MET A 252 -13.40 -1.32 7.43
CA MET A 252 -12.29 -0.39 7.64
C MET A 252 -12.06 -0.14 9.13
N ILE A 253 -10.78 0.07 9.50
CA ILE A 253 -10.45 0.44 10.88
C ILE A 253 -11.19 1.73 11.27
N SER A 254 -11.80 1.72 12.44
CA SER A 254 -12.50 2.88 12.99
C SER A 254 -11.72 3.44 14.17
N CYS A 255 -11.36 4.70 14.09
CA CYS A 255 -10.60 5.43 15.11
C CYS A 255 -11.46 6.56 15.71
N PRO A 256 -12.39 6.27 16.63
CA PRO A 256 -13.17 7.32 17.28
C PRO A 256 -12.28 8.25 18.13
N PRO A 257 -12.73 9.48 18.40
CA PRO A 257 -11.96 10.42 19.21
C PRO A 257 -11.78 9.90 20.63
N SER A 258 -10.65 10.25 21.24
CA SER A 258 -10.39 10.02 22.67
C SER A 258 -10.69 11.23 23.54
N CYS A 259 -10.69 12.42 22.94
CA CYS A 259 -11.02 13.68 23.60
C CYS A 259 -11.59 14.70 22.61
N VAL A 260 -12.18 15.76 23.13
CA VAL A 260 -12.57 16.92 22.32
C VAL A 260 -11.37 17.84 22.19
N PRO A 261 -10.93 18.20 20.98
CA PRO A 261 -9.77 19.06 20.78
C PRO A 261 -10.05 20.48 21.27
N ASP A 262 -9.10 21.08 21.98
CA ASP A 262 -9.11 22.49 22.30
C ASP A 262 -8.55 23.28 21.10
N LEU A 263 -9.38 24.05 20.46
CA LEU A 263 -9.01 24.89 19.31
C LEU A 263 -8.60 26.31 19.71
N GLY A 264 -8.66 26.65 21.00
CA GLY A 264 -8.43 28.02 21.47
C GLY A 264 -9.46 29.02 20.97
N ALA A 265 -9.16 30.33 21.15
CA ALA A 265 -10.05 31.41 20.73
C ALA A 265 -10.26 31.42 19.21
N ARG A 266 -11.46 31.83 18.78
CA ARG A 266 -11.76 32.01 17.36
C ARG A 266 -10.95 33.18 16.78
N PRO A 267 -10.25 33.02 15.65
CA PRO A 267 -9.56 34.13 14.99
C PRO A 267 -10.49 35.27 14.59
N ALA A 268 -10.01 36.52 14.68
CA ALA A 268 -10.81 37.71 14.41
C ALA A 268 -11.24 37.83 12.94
N ASP A 269 -10.51 37.21 12.03
CA ASP A 269 -10.79 37.21 10.59
C ASP A 269 -11.74 36.08 10.14
N VAL A 270 -12.27 35.28 11.08
CA VAL A 270 -13.39 34.34 10.84
C VAL A 270 -14.70 35.00 11.18
N ALA A 271 -15.67 35.03 10.26
CA ALA A 271 -16.98 35.67 10.49
C ALA A 271 -17.64 35.10 11.75
N ALA A 272 -18.27 35.99 12.51
CA ALA A 272 -18.93 35.62 13.78
C ALA A 272 -20.24 34.87 13.55
N ASP A 273 -20.93 35.27 12.50
CA ASP A 273 -22.23 34.81 12.06
C ASP A 273 -22.16 34.44 10.59
N GLY A 274 -22.50 33.25 10.28
CA GLY A 274 -22.47 32.70 8.93
C GLY A 274 -23.03 31.29 8.95
N PRO A 275 -23.32 30.71 7.77
CA PRO A 275 -23.92 29.38 7.71
C PRO A 275 -23.07 28.29 8.35
N LEU A 276 -21.77 28.54 8.50
CA LEU A 276 -20.80 27.59 9.08
C LEU A 276 -20.23 28.05 10.43
N ALA A 277 -20.85 29.03 11.08
CA ALA A 277 -20.40 29.54 12.39
C ALA A 277 -20.30 28.41 13.43
N GLY A 278 -19.23 28.44 14.22
CA GLY A 278 -18.93 27.42 15.24
C GLY A 278 -18.36 26.11 14.70
N ARG A 279 -18.15 25.96 13.39
CA ARG A 279 -17.55 24.79 12.75
C ARG A 279 -16.10 25.03 12.40
N TYR A 280 -15.39 23.93 12.17
CA TYR A 280 -14.06 23.96 11.58
C TYR A 280 -13.88 22.84 10.54
N VAL A 281 -13.00 23.09 9.60
CA VAL A 281 -12.52 22.10 8.63
C VAL A 281 -11.02 21.92 8.79
N CYS A 282 -10.53 20.71 8.53
CA CYS A 282 -9.11 20.43 8.47
C CYS A 282 -8.66 20.38 7.01
N ILE A 283 -7.52 20.99 6.71
CA ILE A 283 -6.89 20.89 5.39
C ILE A 283 -5.50 20.29 5.50
N ALA A 284 -5.12 19.49 4.51
CA ALA A 284 -3.74 19.08 4.26
C ALA A 284 -3.38 19.39 2.82
N VAL A 285 -2.43 20.32 2.66
CA VAL A 285 -2.05 20.84 1.34
C VAL A 285 -0.87 20.06 0.75
N GLN A 286 -0.21 19.22 1.57
CA GLN A 286 0.98 18.45 1.24
C GLN A 286 0.71 16.95 1.26
N ALA A 287 1.36 16.22 0.35
CA ALA A 287 1.38 14.77 0.31
C ALA A 287 2.81 14.24 0.15
N SER A 288 2.98 12.92 0.05
CA SER A 288 4.30 12.29 -0.13
C SER A 288 4.99 12.60 -1.47
N GLY A 289 4.30 13.26 -2.39
CA GLY A 289 4.84 13.68 -3.68
C GLY A 289 3.94 14.74 -4.31
N VAL A 290 4.55 15.69 -5.01
CA VAL A 290 3.88 16.86 -5.60
C VAL A 290 2.76 16.51 -6.58
N GLN A 291 2.81 15.35 -7.23
CA GLN A 291 1.75 14.87 -8.12
C GLN A 291 0.42 14.57 -7.37
N LYS A 292 0.48 14.44 -6.05
CA LYS A 292 -0.69 14.26 -5.17
C LYS A 292 -1.24 15.56 -4.62
N ASP A 293 -0.49 16.67 -4.74
CA ASP A 293 -0.88 17.96 -4.20
C ASP A 293 -1.84 18.68 -5.15
N TRP A 294 -2.71 19.50 -4.59
CA TRP A 294 -3.58 20.36 -5.39
C TRP A 294 -2.87 21.69 -5.69
N LEU A 295 -2.54 21.91 -6.97
CA LEU A 295 -1.65 22.97 -7.45
C LEU A 295 -2.38 24.07 -8.25
N ALA A 296 -3.68 24.20 -8.14
CA ALA A 296 -4.41 25.31 -8.79
C ALA A 296 -3.88 26.65 -8.24
N PRO A 297 -3.44 27.58 -9.10
CA PRO A 297 -2.91 28.87 -8.65
C PRO A 297 -3.90 29.64 -7.77
N GLY A 298 -3.50 30.00 -6.53
CA GLY A 298 -4.37 30.67 -5.55
C GLY A 298 -5.56 29.82 -5.07
N GLY A 299 -5.58 28.53 -5.41
CA GLY A 299 -6.70 27.63 -5.14
C GLY A 299 -6.99 27.51 -3.64
N TRP A 300 -5.98 27.19 -2.86
CA TRP A 300 -6.12 27.06 -1.41
C TRP A 300 -6.52 28.37 -0.73
N ASP A 301 -5.90 29.49 -1.10
CA ASP A 301 -6.24 30.80 -0.51
C ASP A 301 -7.70 31.17 -0.79
N THR A 302 -8.18 30.90 -2.01
CA THR A 302 -9.60 31.12 -2.38
C THR A 302 -10.55 30.26 -1.55
N VAL A 303 -10.24 28.97 -1.36
CA VAL A 303 -11.08 28.06 -0.57
C VAL A 303 -11.08 28.46 0.90
N VAL A 304 -9.92 28.76 1.47
CA VAL A 304 -9.79 29.20 2.87
C VAL A 304 -10.56 30.49 3.12
N ALA A 305 -10.41 31.50 2.24
CA ALA A 305 -11.10 32.77 2.36
C ALA A 305 -12.62 32.61 2.31
N ALA A 306 -13.16 31.78 1.40
CA ALA A 306 -14.59 31.54 1.30
C ALA A 306 -15.16 30.87 2.56
N LEU A 307 -14.51 29.79 3.05
CA LEU A 307 -14.96 29.11 4.26
C LEU A 307 -14.94 30.02 5.51
N LYS A 308 -13.91 30.87 5.63
CA LYS A 308 -13.83 31.84 6.73
C LYS A 308 -14.90 32.94 6.65
N ALA A 309 -15.20 33.37 5.44
CA ALA A 309 -16.29 34.33 5.23
C ALA A 309 -17.66 33.75 5.66
N ASP A 310 -17.83 32.43 5.55
CA ASP A 310 -19.02 31.71 6.01
C ASP A 310 -19.00 31.36 7.52
N GLY A 311 -17.98 31.79 8.27
CA GLY A 311 -17.83 31.57 9.70
C GLY A 311 -17.12 30.30 10.11
N CYS A 312 -16.55 29.56 9.15
CA CYS A 312 -15.83 28.32 9.43
C CYS A 312 -14.34 28.58 9.75
N ARG A 313 -13.81 27.97 10.79
CA ARG A 313 -12.36 27.94 11.04
C ARG A 313 -11.71 26.96 10.04
N VAL A 314 -10.51 27.28 9.56
CA VAL A 314 -9.77 26.43 8.64
C VAL A 314 -8.40 26.11 9.23
N LEU A 315 -8.18 24.85 9.59
CA LEU A 315 -6.99 24.36 10.28
C LEU A 315 -6.09 23.59 9.30
N CYS A 316 -4.86 24.07 9.09
CA CYS A 316 -3.86 23.33 8.32
C CYS A 316 -3.15 22.33 9.23
N ILE A 317 -3.29 21.04 8.92
CA ILE A 317 -2.81 19.94 9.78
C ILE A 317 -1.63 19.17 9.19
N ASP A 318 -0.93 19.72 8.21
CA ASP A 318 0.26 19.13 7.62
C ASP A 318 1.38 18.91 8.64
N ARG A 319 2.36 18.12 8.28
CA ARG A 319 3.55 17.93 9.11
C ARG A 319 4.43 19.19 9.14
N GLU A 320 4.49 19.91 8.02
CA GLU A 320 5.35 21.09 7.86
C GLU A 320 4.55 22.27 7.31
N ARG A 321 4.96 23.49 7.63
CA ARG A 321 4.34 24.71 7.08
C ARG A 321 4.65 24.89 5.60
N VAL A 322 5.80 24.41 5.17
CA VAL A 322 6.29 24.53 3.80
C VAL A 322 7.01 23.25 3.42
N MET A 323 6.69 22.71 2.27
CA MET A 323 7.39 21.61 1.64
C MET A 323 7.92 22.04 0.27
N GLU A 324 9.17 21.73 0.00
CA GLU A 324 9.77 21.93 -1.31
C GLU A 324 10.19 20.58 -1.89
N SER A 325 9.70 20.26 -3.06
CA SER A 325 9.98 19.00 -3.74
C SER A 325 9.89 19.16 -5.25
N ASN A 326 10.89 18.66 -5.96
CA ASN A 326 10.93 18.63 -7.43
C ASN A 326 10.66 20.00 -8.10
N GLY A 327 11.19 21.09 -7.53
CA GLY A 327 11.00 22.44 -8.03
C GLY A 327 9.63 23.08 -7.71
N TYR A 328 8.78 22.38 -6.98
CA TYR A 328 7.51 22.91 -6.47
C TYR A 328 7.62 23.26 -5.00
N ARG A 329 6.97 24.36 -4.63
CA ARG A 329 6.84 24.82 -3.25
C ARG A 329 5.38 24.82 -2.87
N VAL A 330 5.03 23.98 -1.89
CA VAL A 330 3.68 23.88 -1.32
C VAL A 330 3.73 24.39 0.12
N ALA A 331 2.98 25.44 0.39
CA ALA A 331 2.97 26.09 1.69
C ALA A 331 1.56 26.14 2.28
N MET A 332 1.49 26.13 3.60
CA MET A 332 0.24 26.42 4.32
C MET A 332 -0.35 27.74 3.81
N PRO A 333 -1.65 27.78 3.45
CA PRO A 333 -2.33 29.01 3.04
C PRO A 333 -2.28 30.06 4.15
N ALA A 334 -2.03 31.31 3.77
CA ALA A 334 -1.85 32.41 4.73
C ALA A 334 -3.05 32.64 5.68
N GLY A 335 -4.26 32.36 5.22
CA GLY A 335 -5.49 32.48 6.00
C GLY A 335 -5.82 31.29 6.89
N ALA A 336 -5.12 30.15 6.77
CA ALA A 336 -5.38 28.98 7.59
C ALA A 336 -4.72 29.10 8.97
N GLU A 337 -5.36 28.50 9.99
CA GLU A 337 -4.78 28.37 11.32
C GLU A 337 -3.72 27.28 11.35
N ASP A 338 -2.62 27.53 12.04
CA ASP A 338 -1.45 26.66 12.08
C ASP A 338 -1.62 25.53 13.11
N PHE A 339 -1.97 24.36 12.64
CA PHE A 339 -1.95 23.11 13.38
C PHE A 339 -0.91 22.14 12.80
N THR A 340 0.09 22.66 12.11
CA THR A 340 1.20 21.87 11.55
C THR A 340 2.13 21.32 12.64
N GLY A 341 3.12 20.55 12.26
CA GLY A 341 4.17 20.03 13.13
C GLY A 341 4.08 18.54 13.42
N ALA A 342 5.07 18.03 14.14
CA ALA A 342 5.11 16.63 14.59
C ALA A 342 4.22 16.44 15.82
N ARG A 343 2.94 16.21 15.59
CA ARG A 343 1.96 15.96 16.66
C ARG A 343 1.66 14.46 16.78
N PRO A 344 1.29 13.96 17.97
CA PRO A 344 0.82 12.59 18.14
C PRO A 344 -0.32 12.26 17.18
N LEU A 345 -0.33 11.04 16.63
CA LEU A 345 -1.35 10.64 15.66
C LEU A 345 -2.76 10.66 16.27
N GLN A 346 -2.90 10.33 17.56
CA GLN A 346 -4.19 10.39 18.26
C GLN A 346 -4.75 11.82 18.32
N GLU A 347 -3.91 12.83 18.53
CA GLU A 347 -4.33 14.25 18.50
C GLU A 347 -4.87 14.63 17.11
N ARG A 348 -4.23 14.12 16.04
CA ARG A 348 -4.75 14.29 14.67
C ARG A 348 -6.10 13.61 14.47
N ILE A 349 -6.26 12.41 15.01
CA ILE A 349 -7.52 11.66 14.95
C ILE A 349 -8.62 12.43 15.67
N ASP A 350 -8.37 12.91 16.90
CA ASP A 350 -9.32 13.64 17.72
C ASP A 350 -9.76 14.94 17.01
N LEU A 351 -8.79 15.66 16.42
CA LEU A 351 -9.06 16.86 15.65
C LEU A 351 -9.92 16.56 14.41
N LEU A 352 -9.58 15.53 13.66
CA LEU A 352 -10.32 15.14 12.46
C LEU A 352 -11.72 14.62 12.77
N ALA A 353 -11.88 13.87 13.85
CA ALA A 353 -13.18 13.34 14.26
C ALA A 353 -14.20 14.46 14.57
N GLY A 354 -13.76 15.61 15.11
CA GLY A 354 -14.58 16.78 15.36
C GLY A 354 -14.76 17.73 14.17
N ALA A 355 -13.96 17.58 13.10
CA ALA A 355 -14.00 18.46 11.95
C ALA A 355 -15.29 18.27 11.12
N ALA A 356 -15.82 19.34 10.53
CA ALA A 356 -16.97 19.28 9.64
C ALA A 356 -16.64 18.50 8.35
N CYS A 357 -15.42 18.65 7.82
CA CYS A 357 -14.83 17.79 6.80
C CYS A 357 -13.30 17.96 6.77
N PHE A 358 -12.64 17.08 6.03
CA PHE A 358 -11.24 17.18 5.66
C PHE A 358 -11.12 17.48 4.15
N LEU A 359 -10.23 18.40 3.76
CA LEU A 359 -9.89 18.67 2.37
C LEU A 359 -8.41 18.35 2.14
N GLY A 360 -8.10 17.54 1.15
CA GLY A 360 -6.72 17.22 0.82
C GLY A 360 -6.57 16.28 -0.36
N GLY A 361 -5.31 16.03 -0.73
CA GLY A 361 -4.95 15.05 -1.75
C GLY A 361 -4.94 13.60 -1.23
N PRO A 362 -4.60 12.63 -2.09
CA PRO A 362 -4.46 11.21 -1.74
C PRO A 362 -3.23 10.99 -0.84
N SER A 363 -3.41 11.19 0.45
CA SER A 363 -2.35 11.22 1.46
C SER A 363 -2.69 10.37 2.68
N GLY A 364 -1.69 10.11 3.52
CA GLY A 364 -1.89 9.43 4.79
C GLY A 364 -2.88 10.14 5.71
N LEU A 365 -2.95 11.48 5.69
CA LEU A 365 -3.92 12.25 6.49
C LEU A 365 -5.36 12.07 5.99
N ALA A 366 -5.56 11.87 4.69
CA ALA A 366 -6.89 11.54 4.16
C ALA A 366 -7.37 10.17 4.68
N TRP A 367 -6.48 9.17 4.78
CA TRP A 367 -6.79 7.88 5.39
C TRP A 367 -7.09 8.00 6.90
N VAL A 368 -6.33 8.83 7.62
CA VAL A 368 -6.60 9.11 9.05
C VAL A 368 -7.96 9.79 9.20
N ALA A 369 -8.30 10.76 8.35
CA ALA A 369 -9.59 11.43 8.37
C ALA A 369 -10.74 10.44 8.13
N HIS A 370 -10.59 9.56 7.13
CA HIS A 370 -11.56 8.52 6.84
C HIS A 370 -11.75 7.57 8.04
N ALA A 371 -10.64 7.09 8.63
CA ALA A 371 -10.67 6.22 9.81
C ALA A 371 -11.29 6.92 11.05
N ALA A 372 -11.13 8.23 11.17
CA ALA A 372 -11.76 9.05 12.23
C ALA A 372 -13.24 9.34 11.96
N GLY A 373 -13.83 8.85 10.88
CA GLY A 373 -15.22 9.12 10.51
C GLY A 373 -15.46 10.55 10.00
N CYS A 374 -14.40 11.27 9.61
CA CYS A 374 -14.50 12.60 9.03
C CYS A 374 -14.84 12.50 7.53
N PRO A 375 -15.82 13.25 7.01
CA PRO A 375 -16.05 13.32 5.57
C PRO A 375 -14.81 13.84 4.84
N VAL A 376 -14.35 13.13 3.81
CA VAL A 376 -13.13 13.48 3.09
C VAL A 376 -13.44 14.02 1.71
N VAL A 377 -13.09 15.28 1.49
CA VAL A 377 -13.06 15.90 0.17
C VAL A 377 -11.70 15.55 -0.47
N MET A 378 -11.69 14.51 -1.28
CA MET A 378 -10.49 14.00 -1.93
C MET A 378 -10.21 14.78 -3.22
N ILE A 379 -9.18 15.61 -3.23
CA ILE A 379 -8.78 16.42 -4.39
C ILE A 379 -7.66 15.67 -5.12
N SER A 380 -7.97 14.96 -6.21
CA SER A 380 -6.94 14.20 -6.92
C SER A 380 -7.26 13.98 -8.40
N GLY A 381 -6.29 14.31 -9.24
CA GLY A 381 -6.24 13.89 -10.63
C GLY A 381 -5.17 12.82 -10.90
N PHE A 382 -4.24 12.61 -9.97
CA PHE A 382 -3.15 11.64 -10.09
C PHE A 382 -3.63 10.20 -9.91
N THR A 383 -4.44 9.94 -8.89
CA THR A 383 -5.01 8.62 -8.60
C THR A 383 -6.41 8.48 -9.19
N LEU A 384 -6.83 7.24 -9.42
CA LEU A 384 -8.21 6.90 -9.76
C LEU A 384 -9.01 6.57 -8.49
N PRO A 385 -10.36 6.65 -8.53
CA PRO A 385 -11.19 6.44 -7.33
C PRO A 385 -10.95 5.11 -6.60
N GLN A 386 -10.64 4.05 -7.30
CA GLN A 386 -10.39 2.72 -6.74
C GLN A 386 -9.04 2.60 -6.01
N ALA A 387 -8.11 3.54 -6.22
CA ALA A 387 -6.80 3.52 -5.58
C ALA A 387 -6.80 3.98 -4.11
N GLU A 388 -7.94 4.45 -3.62
CA GLU A 388 -8.12 4.85 -2.23
C GLU A 388 -9.45 4.30 -1.67
N PHE A 389 -9.74 4.65 -0.41
CA PHE A 389 -11.06 4.41 0.17
C PHE A 389 -12.16 5.17 -0.59
N HIS A 390 -13.37 4.65 -0.57
CA HIS A 390 -14.51 5.30 -1.21
C HIS A 390 -14.90 6.59 -0.48
N THR A 391 -15.07 7.68 -1.23
CA THR A 391 -15.68 8.94 -0.75
C THR A 391 -16.63 9.52 -1.78
N LEU A 392 -17.77 10.06 -1.30
CA LEU A 392 -18.75 10.73 -2.14
C LEU A 392 -18.32 12.15 -2.58
N TYR A 393 -17.23 12.66 -2.00
CA TYR A 393 -16.77 14.03 -2.16
C TYR A 393 -15.45 14.12 -2.94
N ARG A 394 -15.25 13.21 -3.89
CA ARG A 394 -14.05 13.26 -4.75
C ARG A 394 -14.15 14.39 -5.76
N VAL A 395 -13.08 15.16 -5.89
CA VAL A 395 -12.93 16.25 -6.85
C VAL A 395 -11.78 15.94 -7.81
N TRP A 396 -12.10 15.88 -9.09
CA TRP A 396 -11.14 15.66 -10.17
C TRP A 396 -11.67 16.30 -11.47
N ASN A 397 -10.80 16.41 -12.49
CA ASN A 397 -11.19 16.91 -13.79
C ASN A 397 -10.97 15.83 -14.86
N PRO A 398 -12.03 15.13 -15.30
CA PRO A 398 -11.91 14.07 -16.32
C PRO A 398 -11.63 14.60 -17.73
N ALA A 399 -11.74 15.91 -17.98
CA ALA A 399 -11.52 16.53 -19.29
C ALA A 399 -10.04 16.77 -19.60
N VAL A 400 -9.15 16.55 -18.65
CA VAL A 400 -7.68 16.67 -18.81
C VAL A 400 -6.99 15.35 -18.53
N CYS A 401 -5.68 15.27 -18.77
CA CYS A 401 -4.89 14.10 -18.39
C CYS A 401 -5.06 13.79 -16.90
N HIS A 402 -5.24 12.51 -16.53
CA HIS A 402 -5.41 12.06 -15.14
C HIS A 402 -5.11 10.57 -14.99
N GLY A 403 -5.00 10.08 -13.74
CA GLY A 403 -4.96 8.65 -13.41
C GLY A 403 -3.68 7.94 -13.83
N CYS A 404 -2.50 8.59 -13.77
CA CYS A 404 -1.23 7.95 -14.10
C CYS A 404 -0.65 7.10 -12.95
N TYR A 405 -1.24 7.13 -11.77
CA TYR A 405 -0.90 6.19 -10.72
C TYR A 405 -1.25 4.75 -11.15
N CYS A 406 -0.28 3.86 -11.08
CA CYS A 406 -0.39 2.47 -11.57
C CYS A 406 -0.77 2.36 -13.07
N ASP A 407 -0.39 3.34 -13.91
CA ASP A 407 -0.55 3.21 -15.36
C ASP A 407 0.61 2.37 -15.94
N PRO A 408 0.34 1.18 -16.53
CA PRO A 408 1.38 0.28 -17.02
C PRO A 408 2.20 0.83 -18.19
N ARG A 409 1.72 1.91 -18.82
CA ARG A 409 2.37 2.50 -20.00
C ARG A 409 3.46 3.49 -19.63
N VAL A 410 3.57 3.87 -18.34
CA VAL A 410 4.49 4.90 -17.88
C VAL A 410 5.08 4.53 -16.53
N ASP A 411 6.33 4.89 -16.33
CA ASP A 411 6.99 4.79 -15.03
C ASP A 411 6.77 6.07 -14.22
N TRP A 412 5.71 6.09 -13.43
CA TRP A 412 5.33 7.23 -12.60
C TRP A 412 6.26 7.46 -11.39
N HIS A 413 7.16 6.51 -11.08
CA HIS A 413 8.19 6.69 -10.06
C HIS A 413 9.35 7.56 -10.56
N LYS A 414 9.65 7.51 -11.87
CA LYS A 414 10.76 8.25 -12.46
C LYS A 414 10.45 9.69 -12.79
N ALA A 415 9.16 10.04 -12.94
CA ALA A 415 8.75 11.39 -13.33
C ALA A 415 7.48 11.81 -12.58
N ILE A 416 7.48 13.04 -12.04
CA ILE A 416 6.30 13.61 -11.35
C ILE A 416 5.10 13.79 -12.30
N CYS A 417 5.34 13.93 -13.59
CA CYS A 417 4.33 13.99 -14.64
C CYS A 417 4.82 13.18 -15.85
N PRO A 418 4.60 11.86 -15.90
CA PRO A 418 5.21 11.00 -16.91
C PRO A 418 4.72 11.27 -18.33
N TYR A 419 3.53 11.84 -18.51
CA TYR A 419 2.98 12.17 -19.82
C TYR A 419 3.31 13.58 -20.31
N HIS A 420 3.45 14.56 -19.40
CA HIS A 420 3.53 15.98 -19.76
C HIS A 420 4.63 16.73 -19.02
N GLY A 421 5.57 16.01 -18.40
CA GLY A 421 6.70 16.64 -17.69
C GLY A 421 7.48 17.60 -18.57
N GLY A 422 7.80 18.78 -18.06
CA GLY A 422 8.51 19.84 -18.79
C GLY A 422 7.71 20.58 -19.86
N THR A 423 6.38 20.36 -19.95
CA THR A 423 5.48 21.07 -20.87
C THR A 423 4.51 21.97 -20.10
N GLU A 424 3.78 22.84 -20.81
CA GLU A 424 2.72 23.68 -20.22
C GLU A 424 1.58 22.85 -19.59
N ARG A 425 1.44 21.58 -19.99
CA ARG A 425 0.46 20.64 -19.46
C ARG A 425 0.92 19.87 -18.22
N GLU A 426 2.14 20.12 -17.76
CA GLU A 426 2.68 19.43 -16.58
C GLU A 426 1.76 19.61 -15.37
N LEU A 427 1.36 18.48 -14.76
CA LEU A 427 0.42 18.40 -13.63
C LEU A 427 -0.92 19.11 -13.89
N GLU A 428 -1.39 19.16 -15.14
CA GLU A 428 -2.70 19.75 -15.47
C GLU A 428 -3.85 19.05 -14.73
N CYS A 429 -3.71 17.77 -14.43
CA CYS A 429 -4.66 16.98 -13.64
C CYS A 429 -4.96 17.59 -12.27
N SER A 430 -3.99 18.28 -11.68
CA SER A 430 -4.10 18.99 -10.42
C SER A 430 -4.40 20.48 -10.63
N LYS A 431 -3.66 21.15 -11.52
CA LYS A 431 -3.78 22.60 -11.80
C LYS A 431 -5.16 23.01 -12.36
N ARG A 432 -5.87 22.08 -13.02
CA ARG A 432 -7.18 22.32 -13.65
C ARG A 432 -8.38 21.92 -12.79
N ILE A 433 -8.18 21.52 -11.54
CA ILE A 433 -9.25 21.44 -10.55
C ILE A 433 -9.46 22.83 -10.00
N THR A 434 -10.68 23.37 -10.15
CA THR A 434 -10.96 24.75 -9.75
C THR A 434 -11.36 24.88 -8.29
N PRO A 435 -11.12 26.03 -7.62
CA PRO A 435 -11.60 26.28 -6.26
C PRO A 435 -13.10 26.10 -6.10
N ARG A 436 -13.89 26.47 -7.13
CA ARG A 436 -15.34 26.29 -7.13
C ARG A 436 -15.75 24.82 -7.02
N GLN A 437 -15.06 23.90 -7.74
CA GLN A 437 -15.33 22.47 -7.63
C GLN A 437 -15.04 21.95 -6.23
N VAL A 438 -13.93 22.38 -5.63
CA VAL A 438 -13.53 22.01 -4.26
C VAL A 438 -14.56 22.54 -3.24
N LEU A 439 -14.95 23.81 -3.33
CA LEU A 439 -15.95 24.41 -2.44
C LEU A 439 -17.31 23.72 -2.52
N LEU A 440 -17.81 23.42 -3.73
CA LEU A 440 -19.07 22.70 -3.89
C LEU A 440 -19.03 21.33 -3.20
N SER A 441 -17.92 20.63 -3.30
CA SER A 441 -17.74 19.34 -2.63
C SER A 441 -17.61 19.49 -1.12
N ALA A 442 -16.92 20.53 -0.66
CA ALA A 442 -16.77 20.84 0.76
C ALA A 442 -18.10 21.16 1.44
N TYR A 443 -18.89 22.07 0.84
CA TYR A 443 -20.23 22.40 1.37
C TYR A 443 -21.14 21.17 1.43
N ARG A 444 -21.17 20.35 0.38
CA ARG A 444 -21.93 19.10 0.39
C ARG A 444 -21.48 18.16 1.52
N ALA A 445 -20.18 18.00 1.73
CA ALA A 445 -19.65 17.17 2.81
C ALA A 445 -20.05 17.68 4.20
N ILE A 446 -20.03 19.00 4.39
CA ILE A 446 -20.44 19.68 5.63
C ILE A 446 -21.94 19.51 5.89
N ASP A 447 -22.77 19.70 4.85
CA ASP A 447 -24.24 19.56 4.94
C ASP A 447 -24.63 18.12 5.27
N ASP A 448 -24.07 17.14 4.59
CA ASP A 448 -24.33 15.72 4.82
C ASP A 448 -23.95 15.31 6.26
N ARG A 449 -22.79 15.78 6.77
CA ARG A 449 -22.38 15.54 8.16
C ARG A 449 -23.34 16.17 9.16
N THR A 450 -23.84 17.36 8.87
CA THR A 450 -24.83 18.05 9.72
C THR A 450 -26.14 17.29 9.80
N ALA A 451 -26.61 16.82 8.65
CA ALA A 451 -27.83 16.02 8.57
C ALA A 451 -27.70 14.70 9.34
N GLN A 452 -26.54 14.03 9.24
CA GLN A 452 -26.25 12.81 10.00
C GLN A 452 -26.24 13.05 11.52
N ALA A 453 -25.58 14.11 12.00
CA ALA A 453 -25.56 14.45 13.42
C ALA A 453 -26.96 14.76 13.96
N ALA A 454 -27.78 15.47 13.17
CA ALA A 454 -29.18 15.79 13.53
C ALA A 454 -30.10 14.55 13.56
N SER A 455 -29.76 13.49 12.79
CA SER A 455 -30.51 12.22 12.82
C SER A 455 -30.16 11.38 14.05
N GLN A 456 -28.88 11.34 14.42
CA GLN A 456 -28.37 10.57 15.56
C GLN A 456 -28.71 11.20 16.94
N GLY A 457 -28.96 12.47 17.00
CA GLY A 457 -29.40 13.17 18.24
C GLY A 457 -30.93 13.15 18.48
N ARG A 458 -31.68 12.40 17.65
CA ARG A 458 -33.13 12.23 17.79
C ARG A 458 -33.56 10.86 18.31
N ASP A 459 -32.63 9.96 18.50
CA ASP A 459 -32.79 8.64 19.13
C ASP A 459 -32.30 8.71 20.61
#